data_ec3caf221b8446679febb429b11cf9d8
#
_entry.id   ec3caf221b8446679febb429b11cf9d8
#
_cell.length_a   1.000
_cell.length_b   1.000
_cell.length_c   1.000
_cell.angle_alpha   90.00
_cell.angle_beta   90.00
_cell.angle_gamma   90.00
#
_symmetry.space_group_name_H-M   'P 1'
#
loop_
_entity.id
_entity.type
_entity.pdbx_description
1 polymer ?
#
loop_
_entity_poly.entity_id
_entity_poly.type
_entity_poly.pdbx_seq_one_letter_code
_entity_poly.pdbx_strand_id
1 'polypeptide(L)'
;MFFQKKIDLAYNTYTKIAEQSRMPFFFDELNVPNNFEGRLEILSLNLTLVLWSLKKKKDESTISQELIDIFFQDLDNSLRELGVSDLSVGKKIKILVENFYGRLVSYNDVFENFLKKKKMDEVRKKIKKNFKFKSNYNSNFDKYIHQNLKYFQNLSVDQLKKGNFYYRQL
;
A
#
# COMPACT_ATOMS: atom_id res chain seq x y z
N MET A 1 22.08 0.04 -19.27
CA MET A 1 21.42 1.38 -19.36
C MET A 1 19.90 1.32 -19.24
N PHE A 2 19.17 0.53 -20.04
CA PHE A 2 17.69 0.40 -19.91
C PHE A 2 17.23 -0.26 -18.60
N PHE A 3 17.95 -1.26 -18.12
CA PHE A 3 17.62 -1.98 -16.89
C PHE A 3 17.78 -1.09 -15.65
N GLN A 4 18.87 -0.33 -15.57
CA GLN A 4 19.12 0.63 -14.48
C GLN A 4 18.03 1.69 -14.40
N LYS A 5 17.63 2.25 -15.55
CA LYS A 5 16.56 3.26 -15.61
C LYS A 5 15.20 2.76 -15.15
N LYS A 6 14.89 1.47 -15.35
CA LYS A 6 13.65 0.85 -14.86
C LYS A 6 13.65 0.68 -13.34
N ILE A 7 14.77 0.20 -12.79
CA ILE A 7 14.94 0.07 -11.33
C ILE A 7 14.78 1.44 -10.66
N ASP A 8 15.38 2.49 -11.22
CA ASP A 8 15.28 3.86 -10.69
C ASP A 8 13.81 4.34 -10.65
N LEU A 9 13.00 4.01 -11.67
CA LEU A 9 11.58 4.38 -11.70
C LEU A 9 10.78 3.67 -10.60
N ALA A 10 10.98 2.37 -10.42
CA ALA A 10 10.30 1.61 -9.38
C ALA A 10 10.68 2.11 -7.98
N TYR A 11 11.96 2.39 -7.74
CA TYR A 11 12.43 2.98 -6.49
C TYR A 11 11.82 4.37 -6.22
N ASN A 12 11.78 5.25 -7.22
CA ASN A 12 11.15 6.56 -7.08
C ASN A 12 9.67 6.45 -6.72
N THR A 13 8.95 5.54 -7.38
CA THR A 13 7.55 5.28 -7.10
C THR A 13 7.36 4.69 -5.70
N TYR A 14 8.17 3.71 -5.32
CA TYR A 14 8.12 3.12 -3.99
C TYR A 14 8.45 4.14 -2.89
N THR A 15 9.43 5.01 -3.09
CA THR A 15 9.76 6.08 -2.15
C THR A 15 8.55 6.98 -1.88
N LYS A 16 7.79 7.36 -2.91
CA LYS A 16 6.54 8.14 -2.74
C LYS A 16 5.51 7.40 -1.90
N ILE A 17 5.36 6.10 -2.12
CA ILE A 17 4.44 5.25 -1.33
C ILE A 17 4.90 5.19 0.13
N ALA A 18 6.19 4.99 0.37
CA ALA A 18 6.78 4.89 1.70
C ALA A 18 6.71 6.22 2.46
N GLU A 19 7.01 7.35 1.81
CA GLU A 19 6.88 8.70 2.37
C GLU A 19 5.44 8.98 2.81
N GLN A 20 4.46 8.73 1.94
CA GLN A 20 3.05 8.88 2.30
C GLN A 20 2.66 8.01 3.49
N SER A 21 3.16 6.78 3.53
CA SER A 21 2.80 5.81 4.57
C SER A 21 3.36 6.16 5.96
N ARG A 22 4.33 7.08 6.02
CA ARG A 22 4.91 7.60 7.26
C ARG A 22 4.27 8.89 7.76
N MET A 23 3.28 9.43 7.04
CA MET A 23 2.63 10.69 7.41
C MET A 23 1.97 10.59 8.79
N PRO A 24 2.22 11.58 9.69
CA PRO A 24 1.75 11.53 11.08
C PRO A 24 0.23 11.37 11.21
N PHE A 25 -0.55 11.94 10.30
CA PHE A 25 -2.01 11.92 10.40
C PHE A 25 -2.62 10.50 10.49
N PHE A 26 -1.96 9.48 9.93
CA PHE A 26 -2.41 8.10 10.08
C PHE A 26 -2.40 7.64 11.54
N PHE A 27 -1.40 8.08 12.28
CA PHE A 27 -1.17 7.66 13.65
C PHE A 27 -1.84 8.59 14.67
N ASP A 28 -1.92 9.87 14.35
CA ASP A 28 -2.43 10.91 15.25
C ASP A 28 -3.94 11.11 15.09
N GLU A 29 -4.44 11.13 13.85
CA GLU A 29 -5.85 11.41 13.56
C GLU A 29 -6.65 10.15 13.23
N LEU A 30 -6.08 9.19 12.48
CA LEU A 30 -6.79 7.99 12.06
C LEU A 30 -6.69 6.81 13.03
N ASN A 31 -6.09 7.01 14.20
CA ASN A 31 -5.99 6.03 15.28
C ASN A 31 -5.23 4.73 14.92
N VAL A 32 -4.39 4.75 13.89
CA VAL A 32 -3.52 3.62 13.57
C VAL A 32 -2.40 3.54 14.61
N PRO A 33 -2.07 2.37 15.16
CA PRO A 33 -0.93 2.25 16.07
C PRO A 33 0.39 2.60 15.36
N ASN A 34 1.20 3.44 15.99
CA ASN A 34 2.52 3.80 15.47
C ASN A 34 3.57 2.75 15.87
N ASN A 35 3.38 1.52 15.42
CA ASN A 35 4.26 0.38 15.61
C ASN A 35 4.50 -0.34 14.28
N PHE A 36 5.30 -1.39 14.28
CA PHE A 36 5.61 -2.15 13.06
C PHE A 36 4.35 -2.62 12.32
N GLU A 37 3.38 -3.21 13.03
CA GLU A 37 2.15 -3.73 12.42
C GLU A 37 1.32 -2.60 11.78
N GLY A 38 1.08 -1.51 12.50
CA GLY A 38 0.29 -0.38 11.99
C GLY A 38 0.95 0.30 10.78
N ARG A 39 2.27 0.49 10.82
CA ARG A 39 3.05 1.04 9.70
C ARG A 39 3.01 0.12 8.49
N LEU A 40 3.12 -1.20 8.69
CA LEU A 40 3.03 -2.20 7.63
C LEU A 40 1.64 -2.21 6.97
N GLU A 41 0.57 -2.09 7.76
CA GLU A 41 -0.79 -2.04 7.22
C GLU A 41 -1.02 -0.79 6.35
N ILE A 42 -0.55 0.39 6.77
CA ILE A 42 -0.64 1.61 5.96
C ILE A 42 0.20 1.49 4.68
N LEU A 43 1.42 1.00 4.77
CA LEU A 43 2.29 0.81 3.61
C LEU A 43 1.67 -0.18 2.62
N SER A 44 1.14 -1.30 3.11
CA SER A 44 0.45 -2.29 2.28
C SER A 44 -0.79 -1.71 1.58
N LEU A 45 -1.57 -0.89 2.29
CA LEU A 45 -2.75 -0.24 1.74
C LEU A 45 -2.38 0.76 0.63
N ASN A 46 -1.40 1.63 0.88
CA ASN A 46 -0.95 2.63 -0.08
C ASN A 46 -0.29 2.00 -1.32
N LEU A 47 0.50 0.95 -1.13
CA LEU A 47 1.05 0.16 -2.24
C LEU A 47 -0.08 -0.50 -3.05
N THR A 48 -1.09 -1.05 -2.38
CA THR A 48 -2.24 -1.67 -3.06
C THR A 48 -3.01 -0.68 -3.92
N LEU A 49 -3.16 0.58 -3.52
CA LEU A 49 -3.80 1.62 -4.35
C LEU A 49 -3.07 1.83 -5.68
N VAL A 50 -1.74 1.85 -5.66
CA VAL A 50 -0.91 1.96 -6.88
C VAL A 50 -1.04 0.72 -7.74
N LEU A 51 -0.86 -0.47 -7.16
CA LEU A 51 -0.95 -1.76 -7.86
C LEU A 51 -2.33 -1.98 -8.46
N TRP A 52 -3.40 -1.64 -7.73
CA TRP A 52 -4.77 -1.67 -8.24
C TRP A 52 -4.96 -0.75 -9.44
N SER A 53 -4.42 0.47 -9.38
CA SER A 53 -4.51 1.43 -10.48
C SER A 53 -3.78 0.94 -11.74
N LEU A 54 -2.59 0.36 -11.60
CA LEU A 54 -1.83 -0.26 -12.69
C LEU A 54 -2.60 -1.44 -13.30
N LYS A 55 -3.11 -2.35 -12.48
CA LYS A 55 -3.92 -3.50 -12.92
C LYS A 55 -5.17 -3.05 -13.68
N LYS A 56 -5.88 -2.04 -13.18
CA LYS A 56 -7.09 -1.50 -13.81
C LYS A 56 -6.81 -0.97 -15.22
N LYS A 57 -5.61 -0.45 -15.46
CA LYS A 57 -5.15 0.07 -16.75
C LYS A 57 -4.54 -1.00 -17.65
N LYS A 58 -4.58 -2.27 -17.22
CA LYS A 58 -3.98 -3.40 -17.94
C LYS A 58 -2.50 -3.15 -18.28
N ASP A 59 -1.76 -2.58 -17.34
CA ASP A 59 -0.34 -2.37 -17.51
C ASP A 59 0.39 -3.72 -17.57
N GLU A 60 1.03 -4.00 -18.70
CA GLU A 60 1.80 -5.23 -18.96
C GLU A 60 3.28 -5.09 -18.59
N SER A 61 3.68 -3.95 -18.02
CA SER A 61 5.07 -3.74 -17.63
C SER A 61 5.41 -4.49 -16.34
N THR A 62 6.69 -4.61 -16.08
CA THR A 62 7.25 -5.26 -14.88
C THR A 62 7.14 -4.42 -13.62
N ILE A 63 6.69 -3.16 -13.70
CA ILE A 63 6.72 -2.20 -12.60
C ILE A 63 5.95 -2.70 -11.35
N SER A 64 4.83 -3.38 -11.54
CA SER A 64 4.06 -3.94 -10.42
C SER A 64 4.86 -4.98 -9.65
N GLN A 65 5.58 -5.86 -10.34
CA GLN A 65 6.44 -6.85 -9.72
C GLN A 65 7.65 -6.20 -9.06
N GLU A 66 8.28 -5.25 -9.73
CA GLU A 66 9.42 -4.49 -9.18
C GLU A 66 9.05 -3.76 -7.88
N LEU A 67 7.87 -3.14 -7.80
CA LEU A 67 7.36 -2.50 -6.57
C LEU A 67 7.15 -3.51 -5.44
N ILE A 68 6.62 -4.69 -5.74
CA ILE A 68 6.43 -5.76 -4.77
C ILE A 68 7.78 -6.30 -4.27
N ASP A 69 8.74 -6.49 -5.17
CA ASP A 69 10.08 -6.96 -4.81
C ASP A 69 10.81 -5.97 -3.90
N ILE A 70 10.75 -4.66 -4.21
CA ILE A 70 11.30 -3.60 -3.35
C ILE A 70 10.61 -3.59 -1.98
N PHE A 71 9.29 -3.72 -1.95
CA PHE A 71 8.53 -3.78 -0.70
C PHE A 71 8.97 -4.96 0.18
N PHE A 72 9.14 -6.15 -0.37
CA PHE A 72 9.59 -7.30 0.41
C PHE A 72 11.03 -7.19 0.86
N GLN A 73 11.90 -6.57 0.05
CA GLN A 73 13.26 -6.27 0.47
C GLN A 73 13.30 -5.26 1.63
N ASP A 74 12.46 -4.22 1.58
CA ASP A 74 12.32 -3.23 2.65
C ASP A 74 11.81 -3.87 3.95
N LEU A 75 10.88 -4.83 3.86
CA LEU A 75 10.42 -5.61 5.00
C LEU A 75 11.51 -6.50 5.60
N ASP A 76 12.30 -7.17 4.77
CA ASP A 76 13.43 -8.00 5.24
C ASP A 76 14.42 -7.14 6.02
N ASN A 77 14.82 -6.01 5.46
CA ASN A 77 15.72 -5.05 6.11
C ASN A 77 15.11 -4.54 7.43
N SER A 78 13.85 -4.15 7.45
CA SER A 78 13.17 -3.67 8.64
C SER A 78 13.10 -4.72 9.76
N LEU A 79 12.87 -5.99 9.43
CA LEU A 79 12.88 -7.07 10.42
C LEU A 79 14.27 -7.31 11.01
N ARG A 80 15.32 -7.20 10.19
CA ARG A 80 16.71 -7.31 10.66
C ARG A 80 17.08 -6.16 11.58
N GLU A 81 16.70 -4.94 11.23
CA GLU A 81 16.89 -3.75 12.09
C GLU A 81 16.16 -3.88 13.43
N LEU A 82 15.03 -4.58 13.47
CA LEU A 82 14.31 -4.92 14.70
C LEU A 82 14.93 -6.08 15.49
N GLY A 83 16.06 -6.61 15.03
CA GLY A 83 16.80 -7.67 15.72
C GLY A 83 16.32 -9.08 15.44
N VAL A 84 15.53 -9.29 14.38
CA VAL A 84 15.16 -10.63 13.95
C VAL A 84 16.39 -11.35 13.38
N SER A 85 16.70 -12.53 13.91
CA SER A 85 17.88 -13.29 13.47
C SER A 85 17.74 -13.81 12.04
N ASP A 86 18.88 -14.04 11.37
CA ASP A 86 18.95 -14.60 10.02
C ASP A 86 18.20 -15.94 9.88
N LEU A 87 18.23 -16.76 10.92
CA LEU A 87 17.52 -18.05 10.96
C LEU A 87 15.99 -17.89 11.00
N SER A 88 15.49 -16.77 11.49
CA SER A 88 14.05 -16.52 11.72
C SER A 88 13.42 -15.60 10.68
N VAL A 89 14.22 -14.72 10.05
CA VAL A 89 13.71 -13.69 9.15
C VAL A 89 12.97 -14.29 7.96
N GLY A 90 13.51 -15.34 7.33
CA GLY A 90 12.89 -15.99 6.18
C GLY A 90 11.50 -16.54 6.47
N LYS A 91 11.29 -17.16 7.65
CA LYS A 91 9.97 -17.65 8.07
C LYS A 91 8.97 -16.50 8.29
N LYS A 92 9.43 -15.41 8.91
CA LYS A 92 8.58 -14.23 9.13
C LYS A 92 8.22 -13.55 7.82
N ILE A 93 9.17 -13.35 6.92
CA ILE A 93 8.91 -12.78 5.58
C ILE A 93 7.89 -13.62 4.81
N LYS A 94 8.01 -14.95 4.82
CA LYS A 94 7.02 -15.82 4.15
C LYS A 94 5.60 -15.52 4.62
N ILE A 95 5.37 -15.41 5.93
CA ILE A 95 4.06 -15.09 6.51
C ILE A 95 3.59 -13.70 6.07
N LEU A 96 4.48 -12.70 6.07
CA LEU A 96 4.13 -11.34 5.66
C LEU A 96 3.79 -11.27 4.17
N VAL A 97 4.49 -12.01 3.33
CA VAL A 97 4.21 -12.15 1.88
C VAL A 97 2.83 -12.74 1.65
N GLU A 98 2.52 -13.87 2.30
CA GLU A 98 1.21 -14.52 2.19
C GLU A 98 0.08 -13.57 2.65
N ASN A 99 0.28 -12.87 3.76
CA ASN A 99 -0.66 -11.87 4.26
C ASN A 99 -0.84 -10.69 3.30
N PHE A 100 0.24 -10.18 2.72
CA PHE A 100 0.18 -9.09 1.74
C PHE A 100 -0.63 -9.48 0.50
N TYR A 101 -0.37 -10.64 -0.10
CA TYR A 101 -1.14 -11.09 -1.26
C TYR A 101 -2.62 -11.31 -0.94
N GLY A 102 -2.95 -11.83 0.24
CA GLY A 102 -4.34 -11.93 0.70
C GLY A 102 -5.01 -10.56 0.83
N ARG A 103 -4.30 -9.55 1.34
CA ARG A 103 -4.78 -8.16 1.40
C ARG A 103 -4.92 -7.54 0.00
N LEU A 104 -3.95 -7.73 -0.86
CA LEU A 104 -3.95 -7.21 -2.24
C LEU A 104 -5.20 -7.68 -3.01
N VAL A 105 -5.49 -8.99 -2.97
CA VAL A 105 -6.70 -9.54 -3.61
C VAL A 105 -7.96 -8.95 -2.98
N SER A 106 -8.04 -8.97 -1.66
CA SER A 106 -9.21 -8.51 -0.90
C SER A 106 -9.50 -7.01 -1.10
N TYR A 107 -8.47 -6.16 -1.12
CA TYR A 107 -8.63 -4.73 -1.39
C TYR A 107 -8.99 -4.46 -2.84
N ASN A 108 -8.38 -5.15 -3.80
CA ASN A 108 -8.73 -5.00 -5.21
C ASN A 108 -10.23 -5.23 -5.45
N ASP A 109 -10.79 -6.30 -4.86
CA ASP A 109 -12.21 -6.63 -5.00
C ASP A 109 -13.12 -5.54 -4.44
N VAL A 110 -12.84 -5.05 -3.23
CA VAL A 110 -13.68 -4.01 -2.61
C VAL A 110 -13.51 -2.64 -3.25
N PHE A 111 -12.33 -2.32 -3.81
CA PHE A 111 -12.09 -1.08 -4.55
C PHE A 111 -12.88 -1.06 -5.86
N GLU A 112 -12.89 -2.17 -6.61
CA GLU A 112 -13.70 -2.29 -7.83
C GLU A 112 -15.20 -2.21 -7.51
N ASN A 113 -15.66 -2.90 -6.46
CA ASN A 113 -17.04 -2.83 -6.01
C ASN A 113 -17.43 -1.42 -5.58
N PHE A 114 -16.56 -0.72 -4.86
CA PHE A 114 -16.80 0.67 -4.47
C PHE A 114 -16.99 1.59 -5.68
N LEU A 115 -16.15 1.49 -6.69
CA LEU A 115 -16.28 2.31 -7.90
C LEU A 115 -17.60 2.06 -8.63
N LYS A 116 -18.07 0.81 -8.66
CA LYS A 116 -19.32 0.43 -9.33
C LYS A 116 -20.56 0.82 -8.51
N LYS A 117 -20.57 0.50 -7.23
CA LYS A 117 -21.76 0.57 -6.36
C LYS A 117 -21.78 1.81 -5.45
N LYS A 118 -20.68 2.56 -5.34
CA LYS A 118 -20.51 3.73 -4.45
C LYS A 118 -20.74 3.41 -2.95
N LYS A 119 -20.61 2.14 -2.56
CA LYS A 119 -20.80 1.69 -1.17
C LYS A 119 -19.45 1.54 -0.48
N MET A 120 -19.19 2.37 0.53
CA MET A 120 -17.95 2.34 1.31
C MET A 120 -17.93 1.23 2.37
N ASP A 121 -19.06 0.64 2.70
CA ASP A 121 -19.18 -0.30 3.83
C ASP A 121 -18.29 -1.55 3.67
N GLU A 122 -18.19 -2.08 2.45
CA GLU A 122 -17.32 -3.24 2.18
C GLU A 122 -15.83 -2.89 2.38
N VAL A 123 -15.42 -1.70 1.92
CA VAL A 123 -14.05 -1.19 2.11
C VAL A 123 -13.76 -1.01 3.59
N ARG A 124 -14.65 -0.33 4.32
CA ARG A 124 -14.56 -0.11 5.77
C ARG A 124 -14.45 -1.41 6.54
N LYS A 125 -15.25 -2.42 6.18
CA LYS A 125 -15.20 -3.75 6.80
C LYS A 125 -13.84 -4.42 6.63
N LYS A 126 -13.23 -4.31 5.43
CA LYS A 126 -11.89 -4.86 5.18
C LYS A 126 -10.81 -4.12 5.95
N ILE A 127 -10.87 -2.80 6.01
CA ILE A 127 -9.94 -2.00 6.80
C ILE A 127 -10.05 -2.36 8.27
N LYS A 128 -11.25 -2.38 8.85
CA LYS A 128 -11.47 -2.77 10.25
C LYS A 128 -10.99 -4.19 10.57
N LYS A 129 -11.00 -5.10 9.60
CA LYS A 129 -10.47 -6.46 9.78
C LYS A 129 -8.94 -6.49 9.85
N ASN A 130 -8.28 -5.66 9.04
CA ASN A 130 -6.82 -5.71 8.90
C ASN A 130 -6.09 -4.80 9.90
N PHE A 131 -6.71 -3.67 10.25
CA PHE A 131 -6.10 -2.69 11.15
C PHE A 131 -6.51 -2.91 12.62
N LYS A 132 -5.55 -2.93 13.50
CA LYS A 132 -5.75 -2.88 14.95
C LYS A 132 -5.70 -1.42 15.40
N PHE A 133 -6.84 -0.72 15.39
CA PHE A 133 -6.90 0.68 15.80
C PHE A 133 -6.65 0.87 17.30
N LYS A 134 -6.02 1.99 17.69
CA LYS A 134 -5.79 2.37 19.10
C LYS A 134 -7.12 2.63 19.84
N SER A 135 -8.13 3.09 19.11
CA SER A 135 -9.46 3.41 19.61
C SER A 135 -10.50 3.15 18.50
N ASN A 136 -11.64 3.84 18.54
CA ASN A 136 -12.67 3.71 17.51
C ASN A 136 -12.16 4.05 16.11
N TYR A 137 -12.73 3.40 15.11
CA TYR A 137 -12.51 3.71 13.72
C TYR A 137 -12.90 5.16 13.41
N ASN A 138 -11.99 5.91 12.81
CA ASN A 138 -12.26 7.28 12.40
C ASN A 138 -12.78 7.31 10.95
N SER A 139 -13.95 7.92 10.73
CA SER A 139 -14.57 8.05 9.41
C SER A 139 -13.74 8.86 8.40
N ASN A 140 -12.77 9.63 8.83
CA ASN A 140 -11.79 10.27 7.95
C ASN A 140 -10.96 9.25 7.16
N PHE A 141 -10.85 8.02 7.66
CA PHE A 141 -10.24 6.93 6.88
C PHE A 141 -11.04 6.64 5.60
N ASP A 142 -12.37 6.68 5.66
CA ASP A 142 -13.23 6.52 4.48
C ASP A 142 -12.99 7.65 3.46
N LYS A 143 -12.83 8.89 3.94
CA LYS A 143 -12.53 10.04 3.08
C LYS A 143 -11.18 9.86 2.38
N TYR A 144 -10.16 9.45 3.13
CA TYR A 144 -8.83 9.16 2.59
C TYR A 144 -8.91 8.14 1.45
N ILE A 145 -9.54 6.99 1.69
CA ILE A 145 -9.68 5.94 0.68
C ILE A 145 -10.49 6.41 -0.52
N HIS A 146 -11.63 7.04 -0.29
CA HIS A 146 -12.52 7.53 -1.35
C HIS A 146 -11.81 8.52 -2.29
N GLN A 147 -11.14 9.52 -1.72
CA GLN A 147 -10.43 10.53 -2.50
C GLN A 147 -9.29 9.93 -3.31
N ASN A 148 -8.53 9.00 -2.70
CA ASN A 148 -7.42 8.34 -3.37
C ASN A 148 -7.89 7.37 -4.46
N LEU A 149 -8.94 6.58 -4.25
CA LEU A 149 -9.51 5.75 -5.31
C LEU A 149 -9.95 6.57 -6.52
N LYS A 150 -10.64 7.69 -6.29
CA LYS A 150 -11.03 8.60 -7.38
C LYS A 150 -9.83 9.21 -8.09
N TYR A 151 -8.81 9.58 -7.36
CA TYR A 151 -7.61 10.19 -7.93
C TYR A 151 -6.80 9.18 -8.73
N PHE A 152 -6.47 8.04 -8.14
CA PHE A 152 -5.63 7.01 -8.76
C PHE A 152 -6.28 6.38 -10.00
N GLN A 153 -7.61 6.25 -10.07
CA GLN A 153 -8.27 5.75 -11.28
C GLN A 153 -8.06 6.64 -12.50
N ASN A 154 -7.81 7.94 -12.30
CA ASN A 154 -7.64 8.93 -13.37
C ASN A 154 -6.17 9.17 -13.76
N LEU A 155 -5.20 8.65 -13.01
CA LEU A 155 -3.78 8.74 -13.34
C LEU A 155 -3.46 7.91 -14.60
N SER A 156 -2.53 8.38 -15.41
CA SER A 156 -1.97 7.58 -16.49
C SER A 156 -0.96 6.55 -15.96
N VAL A 157 -0.72 5.49 -16.74
CA VAL A 157 0.33 4.51 -16.44
C VAL A 157 1.70 5.18 -16.32
N ASP A 158 1.99 6.14 -17.20
CA ASP A 158 3.27 6.88 -17.19
C ASP A 158 3.46 7.68 -15.89
N GLN A 159 2.41 8.34 -15.40
CA GLN A 159 2.45 9.04 -14.11
C GLN A 159 2.74 8.09 -12.96
N LEU A 160 2.07 6.93 -12.94
CA LEU A 160 2.29 5.92 -11.90
C LEU A 160 3.72 5.37 -11.92
N LYS A 161 4.24 5.03 -13.12
CA LYS A 161 5.59 4.49 -13.29
C LYS A 161 6.70 5.47 -12.91
N LYS A 162 6.49 6.75 -13.13
CA LYS A 162 7.48 7.80 -12.84
C LYS A 162 7.37 8.36 -11.42
N GLY A 163 6.41 7.88 -10.62
CA GLY A 163 6.13 8.47 -9.31
C GLY A 163 5.58 9.90 -9.39
N ASN A 164 5.03 10.30 -10.53
CA ASN A 164 4.44 11.63 -10.75
C ASN A 164 3.00 11.66 -10.25
N PHE A 165 2.82 11.38 -8.97
CA PHE A 165 1.55 11.43 -8.28
C PHE A 165 1.77 11.83 -6.81
N TYR A 166 0.67 12.13 -6.15
CA TYR A 166 0.64 12.37 -4.71
C TYR A 166 -0.65 11.79 -4.13
N TYR A 167 -0.60 11.39 -2.88
CA TYR A 167 -1.80 10.94 -2.19
C TYR A 167 -2.61 12.15 -1.72
N ARG A 168 -3.93 12.05 -1.87
CA ARG A 168 -4.85 13.02 -1.31
C ARG A 168 -4.87 12.86 0.20
N GLN A 169 -4.61 13.94 0.90
CA GLN A 169 -4.75 14.03 2.35
C GLN A 169 -6.14 14.52 2.72
N LEU A 170 -6.46 14.52 4.02
CA LEU A 170 -7.76 14.95 4.54
C LEU A 170 -7.97 16.46 4.39
#